data_ad115178ae219859d0b451db9a11a7b5
#
_entry.id   ad115178ae219859d0b451db9a11a7b5
#
_cell.length_a   1.000
_cell.length_b   1.000
_cell.length_c   1.000
_cell.angle_alpha   90.00
_cell.angle_beta   90.00
_cell.angle_gamma   90.00
#
_symmetry.space_group_name_H-M   'P 1'
#
loop_
_entity.id
_entity.type
_entity.pdbx_description
1 polymer ?
#
loop_
_entity_poly.entity_id
_entity_poly.type
_entity_poly.pdbx_seq_one_letter_code
_entity_poly.pdbx_strand_id
1 'polypeptide(L)'
;MHIEAGHVNDISNWNTLHCTLQGIKRHHSVPTRQRLPVTIGILRKLKNALRASHSLHPIDQLMMWSAFTIAFFGFLRVSEFTASSPTYYDTATTLLHADIHIDDNLCGLNVRIKASKTDPFRQGQIIVIAASDSSVCAVRAYHRYSANTSHLRQSPAFQFTIGDYLTRQKLTHVLQIHLVQGGVPNITQFTSHSFRSGAATTAAAAGIPDWLIKCLGRWKSDAYQTYIKTPIQ
;
A
#
# COMPACT_ATOMS: atom_id res chain seq x y z
N MET A 1 28.85 12.42 15.32
CA MET A 1 30.29 12.80 15.23
C MET A 1 30.59 14.23 15.65
N HIS A 2 29.89 15.29 15.19
CA HIS A 2 30.19 16.67 15.63
C HIS A 2 29.91 16.95 17.12
N ILE A 3 28.90 16.32 17.71
CA ILE A 3 28.56 16.49 19.14
C ILE A 3 29.64 15.84 20.04
N GLU A 4 30.18 14.69 19.63
CA GLU A 4 31.24 14.01 20.38
C GLU A 4 32.60 14.75 20.32
N ALA A 5 32.80 15.62 19.32
CA ALA A 5 33.99 16.46 19.18
C ALA A 5 33.91 17.80 19.97
N GLY A 6 32.85 18.02 20.76
CA GLY A 6 32.70 19.22 21.58
C GLY A 6 32.41 20.52 20.82
N HIS A 7 32.01 20.44 19.57
CA HIS A 7 31.59 21.62 18.79
C HIS A 7 30.21 22.05 19.21
N VAL A 8 30.08 23.31 19.63
CA VAL A 8 28.79 23.94 19.94
C VAL A 8 28.00 24.06 18.64
N ASN A 9 26.83 23.43 18.58
CA ASN A 9 25.89 23.58 17.46
C ASN A 9 25.38 25.04 17.48
N ASP A 10 25.88 25.86 16.57
CA ASP A 10 25.36 27.23 16.38
C ASP A 10 23.99 27.13 15.69
N ILE A 11 22.93 27.17 16.49
CA ILE A 11 21.53 27.10 16.06
C ILE A 11 21.16 28.25 15.11
N SER A 12 21.91 29.38 15.16
CA SER A 12 21.67 30.55 14.29
C SER A 12 21.82 30.23 12.80
N ASN A 13 22.63 29.23 12.44
CA ASN A 13 22.87 28.86 11.06
C ASN A 13 21.89 27.78 10.51
N TRP A 14 21.00 27.21 11.32
CA TRP A 14 20.06 26.18 10.88
C TRP A 14 19.08 26.70 9.83
N ASN A 15 18.61 27.93 9.94
CA ASN A 15 17.73 28.54 8.94
C ASN A 15 18.47 28.73 7.61
N THR A 16 19.72 29.18 7.65
CA THR A 16 20.56 29.33 6.45
C THR A 16 20.82 27.99 5.78
N LEU A 17 21.19 26.96 6.56
CA LEU A 17 21.36 25.60 6.05
C LEU A 17 20.08 25.06 5.44
N HIS A 18 18.94 25.23 6.11
CA HIS A 18 17.63 24.81 5.62
C HIS A 18 17.26 25.52 4.31
N CYS A 19 17.45 26.84 4.23
CA CYS A 19 17.19 27.63 3.01
C CYS A 19 18.14 27.22 1.87
N THR A 20 19.42 26.99 2.17
CA THR A 20 20.40 26.50 1.19
C THR A 20 20.00 25.14 0.64
N LEU A 21 19.66 24.18 1.51
CA LEU A 21 19.19 22.86 1.09
C LEU A 21 17.88 22.94 0.29
N GLN A 22 16.98 23.85 0.63
CA GLN A 22 15.78 24.11 -0.15
C GLN A 22 16.10 24.70 -1.54
N GLY A 23 17.06 25.63 -1.62
CA GLY A 23 17.56 26.21 -2.86
C GLY A 23 18.19 25.14 -3.77
N ILE A 24 19.07 24.31 -3.22
CA ILE A 24 19.69 23.17 -3.93
C ILE A 24 18.61 22.20 -4.44
N LYS A 25 17.63 21.85 -3.61
CA LYS A 25 16.52 20.99 -4.03
C LYS A 25 15.70 21.60 -5.16
N ARG A 26 15.47 22.91 -5.18
CA ARG A 26 14.75 23.60 -6.27
C ARG A 26 15.55 23.60 -7.56
N HIS A 27 16.86 23.86 -7.45
CA HIS A 27 17.73 23.99 -8.62
C HIS A 27 18.05 22.62 -9.26
N HIS A 28 18.20 21.57 -8.45
CA HIS A 28 18.51 20.20 -8.89
C HIS A 28 17.29 19.27 -8.89
N SER A 29 16.06 19.82 -8.68
CA SER A 29 14.86 18.96 -8.72
C SER A 29 14.63 18.43 -10.13
N VAL A 30 14.91 17.16 -10.32
CA VAL A 30 14.35 16.41 -11.43
C VAL A 30 12.84 16.41 -11.25
N PRO A 31 12.05 16.74 -12.32
CA PRO A 31 10.60 16.69 -12.24
C PRO A 31 10.15 15.35 -11.67
N THR A 32 9.49 15.39 -10.51
CA THR A 32 9.00 14.17 -9.86
C THR A 32 8.03 13.50 -10.83
N ARG A 33 8.36 12.29 -11.28
CA ARG A 33 7.47 11.49 -12.13
C ARG A 33 6.10 11.44 -11.48
N GLN A 34 5.11 11.97 -12.19
CA GLN A 34 3.73 11.96 -11.71
C GLN A 34 3.26 10.52 -11.56
N ARG A 35 2.86 10.14 -10.35
CA ARG A 35 2.33 8.80 -10.06
C ARG A 35 0.83 8.81 -10.28
N LEU A 36 0.33 7.82 -11.00
CA LEU A 36 -1.09 7.65 -11.26
C LEU A 36 -1.76 6.81 -10.16
N PRO A 37 -3.00 7.15 -9.78
CA PRO A 37 -3.77 6.39 -8.82
C PRO A 37 -4.37 5.12 -9.44
N VAL A 38 -4.42 4.03 -8.69
CA VAL A 38 -5.22 2.84 -9.03
C VAL A 38 -6.66 3.13 -8.62
N THR A 39 -7.53 3.46 -9.57
CA THR A 39 -8.96 3.69 -9.32
C THR A 39 -9.75 2.39 -9.27
N ILE A 40 -11.05 2.45 -8.88
CA ILE A 40 -11.96 1.29 -8.91
C ILE A 40 -12.06 0.67 -10.32
N GLY A 41 -12.09 1.52 -11.36
CA GLY A 41 -12.07 1.06 -12.76
C GLY A 41 -10.80 0.26 -13.08
N ILE A 42 -9.64 0.75 -12.65
CA ILE A 42 -8.36 0.05 -12.81
C ILE A 42 -8.33 -1.24 -11.98
N LEU A 43 -8.86 -1.26 -10.75
CA LEU A 43 -8.97 -2.49 -9.96
C LEU A 43 -9.80 -3.57 -10.68
N ARG A 44 -10.90 -3.19 -11.35
CA ARG A 44 -11.70 -4.14 -12.15
C ARG A 44 -10.89 -4.71 -13.33
N LYS A 45 -10.13 -3.86 -14.03
CA LYS A 45 -9.22 -4.32 -15.10
C LYS A 45 -8.16 -5.27 -14.57
N LEU A 46 -7.51 -4.93 -13.44
CA LEU A 46 -6.52 -5.79 -12.77
C LEU A 46 -7.10 -7.14 -12.37
N LYS A 47 -8.34 -7.17 -11.83
CA LYS A 47 -9.01 -8.42 -11.51
C LYS A 47 -9.17 -9.33 -12.71
N ASN A 48 -9.63 -8.77 -13.83
CA ASN A 48 -9.83 -9.53 -15.07
C ASN A 48 -8.49 -10.02 -15.64
N ALA A 49 -7.47 -9.17 -15.64
CA ALA A 49 -6.13 -9.53 -16.09
C ALA A 49 -5.49 -10.64 -15.22
N LEU A 50 -5.62 -10.54 -13.88
CA LEU A 50 -5.14 -11.59 -12.97
C LEU A 50 -5.83 -12.93 -13.24
N ARG A 51 -7.16 -12.94 -13.43
CA ARG A 51 -7.92 -14.15 -13.70
C ARG A 51 -7.59 -14.81 -15.05
N ALA A 52 -7.20 -14.00 -16.04
CA ALA A 52 -6.78 -14.45 -17.36
C ALA A 52 -5.28 -14.75 -17.44
N SER A 53 -4.54 -14.58 -16.35
CA SER A 53 -3.09 -14.76 -16.34
C SER A 53 -2.70 -16.22 -16.39
N HIS A 54 -1.89 -16.60 -17.37
CA HIS A 54 -1.26 -17.92 -17.45
C HIS A 54 0.13 -17.95 -16.80
N SER A 55 0.67 -16.80 -16.42
CA SER A 55 2.03 -16.66 -15.85
C SER A 55 2.07 -16.77 -14.33
N LEU A 56 0.92 -16.73 -13.66
CA LEU A 56 0.81 -16.90 -12.22
C LEU A 56 0.02 -18.15 -11.87
N HIS A 57 0.48 -18.88 -10.86
CA HIS A 57 -0.28 -19.98 -10.29
C HIS A 57 -1.66 -19.48 -9.79
N PRO A 58 -2.76 -20.25 -9.90
CA PRO A 58 -4.09 -19.82 -9.47
C PRO A 58 -4.17 -19.29 -8.03
N ILE A 59 -3.44 -19.91 -7.11
CA ILE A 59 -3.35 -19.43 -5.70
C ILE A 59 -2.64 -18.09 -5.64
N ASP A 60 -1.58 -17.87 -6.43
CA ASP A 60 -0.86 -16.58 -6.47
C ASP A 60 -1.72 -15.48 -7.08
N GLN A 61 -2.62 -15.80 -8.01
CA GLN A 61 -3.62 -14.85 -8.53
C GLN A 61 -4.58 -14.41 -7.40
N LEU A 62 -5.07 -15.36 -6.59
CA LEU A 62 -5.93 -15.06 -5.43
C LEU A 62 -5.18 -14.22 -4.39
N MET A 63 -3.93 -14.57 -4.10
CA MET A 63 -3.04 -13.84 -3.19
C MET A 63 -2.84 -12.40 -3.66
N MET A 64 -2.44 -12.20 -4.92
CA MET A 64 -2.23 -10.86 -5.48
C MET A 64 -3.51 -10.03 -5.51
N TRP A 65 -4.64 -10.64 -5.85
CA TRP A 65 -5.94 -9.96 -5.80
C TRP A 65 -6.31 -9.54 -4.39
N SER A 66 -6.07 -10.39 -3.40
CA SER A 66 -6.27 -10.07 -1.99
C SER A 66 -5.37 -8.91 -1.54
N ALA A 67 -4.07 -8.97 -1.86
CA ALA A 67 -3.11 -7.91 -1.55
C ALA A 67 -3.50 -6.56 -2.17
N PHE A 68 -3.94 -6.53 -3.43
CA PHE A 68 -4.37 -5.31 -4.12
C PHE A 68 -5.60 -4.69 -3.47
N THR A 69 -6.62 -5.49 -3.15
CA THR A 69 -7.85 -4.99 -2.55
C THR A 69 -7.65 -4.52 -1.12
N ILE A 70 -6.87 -5.26 -0.30
CA ILE A 70 -6.54 -4.84 1.07
C ILE A 70 -5.70 -3.56 1.05
N ALA A 71 -4.70 -3.46 0.16
CA ALA A 71 -3.89 -2.25 0.03
C ALA A 71 -4.73 -1.02 -0.34
N PHE A 72 -5.72 -1.19 -1.22
CA PHE A 72 -6.61 -0.12 -1.65
C PHE A 72 -7.60 0.27 -0.55
N PHE A 73 -8.45 -0.66 -0.11
CA PHE A 73 -9.51 -0.35 0.86
C PHE A 73 -8.99 -0.04 2.26
N GLY A 74 -7.83 -0.58 2.64
CA GLY A 74 -7.14 -0.26 3.90
C GLY A 74 -6.29 1.00 3.84
N PHE A 75 -6.21 1.70 2.70
CA PHE A 75 -5.31 2.85 2.52
C PHE A 75 -3.87 2.52 2.95
N LEU A 76 -3.39 1.30 2.68
CA LEU A 76 -2.14 0.81 3.23
C LEU A 76 -0.91 1.46 2.57
N ARG A 77 0.12 1.70 3.39
CA ARG A 77 1.48 1.91 2.87
C ARG A 77 2.06 0.55 2.49
N VAL A 78 2.87 0.51 1.45
CA VAL A 78 3.45 -0.76 0.97
C VAL A 78 4.22 -1.50 2.06
N SER A 79 4.96 -0.80 2.90
CA SER A 79 5.70 -1.41 4.02
C SER A 79 4.80 -1.98 5.14
N GLU A 80 3.50 -1.69 5.12
CA GLU A 80 2.56 -2.18 6.12
C GLU A 80 2.05 -3.59 5.79
N PHE A 81 2.22 -4.07 4.55
CA PHE A 81 1.70 -5.39 4.12
C PHE A 81 2.66 -6.21 3.26
N THR A 82 3.85 -5.70 2.94
CA THR A 82 4.87 -6.44 2.19
C THR A 82 6.07 -6.76 3.06
N ALA A 83 6.73 -7.89 2.77
CA ALA A 83 7.98 -8.24 3.40
C ALA A 83 9.15 -7.39 2.85
N SER A 84 10.21 -7.28 3.63
CA SER A 84 11.44 -6.58 3.24
C SER A 84 12.28 -7.35 2.22
N SER A 85 12.20 -8.68 2.24
CA SER A 85 12.95 -9.60 1.38
C SER A 85 12.03 -10.74 0.91
N PRO A 86 12.31 -11.40 -0.22
CA PRO A 86 11.54 -12.56 -0.67
C PRO A 86 11.74 -13.79 0.23
N THR A 87 12.83 -13.88 0.96
CA THR A 87 13.18 -15.07 1.79
C THR A 87 13.25 -14.78 3.28
N TYR A 88 13.19 -13.50 3.68
CA TYR A 88 13.27 -13.10 5.08
C TYR A 88 12.16 -12.12 5.46
N TYR A 89 11.63 -12.27 6.67
CA TYR A 89 10.69 -11.34 7.27
C TYR A 89 10.95 -11.19 8.78
N ASP A 90 10.57 -10.04 9.30
CA ASP A 90 10.56 -9.75 10.73
C ASP A 90 9.12 -9.84 11.24
N THR A 91 8.89 -10.76 12.19
CA THR A 91 7.55 -10.98 12.77
C THR A 91 7.00 -9.76 13.50
N ALA A 92 7.86 -8.86 13.98
CA ALA A 92 7.46 -7.64 14.67
C ALA A 92 6.92 -6.55 13.74
N THR A 93 7.27 -6.57 12.47
CA THR A 93 6.92 -5.50 11.51
C THR A 93 6.13 -5.99 10.30
N THR A 94 6.33 -7.25 9.88
CA THR A 94 5.64 -7.82 8.72
C THR A 94 4.22 -8.22 9.07
N LEU A 95 3.27 -7.95 8.18
CA LEU A 95 1.88 -8.42 8.30
C LEU A 95 1.83 -9.94 8.14
N LEU A 96 1.31 -10.63 9.13
CA LEU A 96 1.17 -12.08 9.17
C LEU A 96 -0.29 -12.51 8.93
N HIS A 97 -0.50 -13.80 8.64
CA HIS A 97 -1.86 -14.36 8.59
C HIS A 97 -2.60 -14.19 9.92
N ALA A 98 -1.89 -14.27 11.06
CA ALA A 98 -2.47 -14.02 12.38
C ALA A 98 -2.95 -12.57 12.60
N ASP A 99 -2.48 -11.63 11.81
CA ASP A 99 -2.84 -10.21 11.90
C ASP A 99 -4.07 -9.85 11.06
N ILE A 100 -4.60 -10.80 10.28
CA ILE A 100 -5.78 -10.60 9.44
C ILE A 100 -6.90 -11.52 9.93
N HIS A 101 -7.98 -10.94 10.38
CA HIS A 101 -9.15 -11.64 10.88
C HIS A 101 -10.39 -11.28 10.07
N ILE A 102 -11.13 -12.30 9.61
CA ILE A 102 -12.43 -12.13 8.97
C ILE A 102 -13.49 -12.31 10.05
N ASP A 103 -14.47 -11.41 10.09
CA ASP A 103 -15.60 -11.56 10.99
C ASP A 103 -16.44 -12.81 10.63
N ASP A 104 -17.01 -13.47 11.62
CA ASP A 104 -17.76 -14.73 11.45
C ASP A 104 -18.86 -14.65 10.41
N ASN A 105 -19.47 -13.48 10.24
CA ASN A 105 -20.53 -13.22 9.26
C ASN A 105 -19.99 -12.75 7.90
N LEU A 106 -18.69 -12.76 7.66
CA LEU A 106 -18.04 -12.22 6.47
C LEU A 106 -18.37 -10.73 6.20
N CYS A 107 -18.76 -9.98 7.23
CA CYS A 107 -19.14 -8.56 7.12
C CYS A 107 -17.95 -7.63 7.14
N GLY A 108 -16.80 -8.07 7.67
CA GLY A 108 -15.61 -7.24 7.84
C GLY A 108 -14.30 -8.03 7.80
N LEU A 109 -13.24 -7.30 7.55
CA LEU A 109 -11.87 -7.74 7.62
C LEU A 109 -11.11 -6.82 8.56
N ASN A 110 -10.63 -7.36 9.67
CA ASN A 110 -9.80 -6.67 10.64
C ASN A 110 -8.33 -6.93 10.30
N VAL A 111 -7.58 -5.87 10.00
CA VAL A 111 -6.16 -5.94 9.64
C VAL A 111 -5.34 -5.19 10.68
N ARG A 112 -4.51 -5.91 11.43
CA ARG A 112 -3.63 -5.36 12.46
C ARG A 112 -2.31 -4.91 11.84
N ILE A 113 -2.10 -3.62 11.72
CA ILE A 113 -0.83 -3.02 11.29
C ILE A 113 0.07 -2.88 12.51
N LYS A 114 1.17 -3.63 12.57
CA LYS A 114 2.11 -3.66 13.71
C LYS A 114 3.07 -2.47 13.71
N ALA A 115 3.49 -2.01 12.54
CA ALA A 115 4.45 -0.92 12.40
C ALA A 115 4.09 -0.02 11.22
N SER A 116 4.24 1.28 11.40
CA SER A 116 4.02 2.28 10.36
C SER A 116 5.08 3.38 10.45
N LYS A 117 5.41 4.01 9.32
CA LYS A 117 6.36 5.15 9.29
C LYS A 117 5.98 6.28 10.25
N THR A 118 4.69 6.43 10.57
CA THR A 118 4.16 7.48 11.45
C THR A 118 3.89 7.00 12.87
N ASP A 119 4.28 5.77 13.20
CA ASP A 119 4.16 5.15 14.51
C ASP A 119 5.55 4.76 15.03
N PRO A 120 6.33 5.71 15.59
CA PRO A 120 7.69 5.45 16.06
C PRO A 120 7.72 4.52 17.29
N PHE A 121 6.61 4.44 18.04
CA PHE A 121 6.50 3.62 19.25
C PHE A 121 5.93 2.22 18.97
N ARG A 122 5.63 1.89 17.71
CA ARG A 122 5.08 0.58 17.31
C ARG A 122 3.85 0.15 18.11
N GLN A 123 2.97 1.10 18.42
CA GLN A 123 1.71 0.82 19.11
C GLN A 123 0.75 0.00 18.23
N GLY A 124 0.96 0.08 16.93
CA GLY A 124 0.13 -0.60 15.96
C GLY A 124 -1.26 0.02 15.83
N GLN A 125 -2.03 -0.50 14.88
CA GLN A 125 -3.41 -0.04 14.65
C GLN A 125 -4.21 -1.14 13.95
N ILE A 126 -5.46 -1.32 14.34
CA ILE A 126 -6.41 -2.17 13.63
C ILE A 126 -7.15 -1.32 12.59
N ILE A 127 -7.19 -1.83 11.36
CA ILE A 127 -7.97 -1.28 10.27
C ILE A 127 -9.12 -2.21 10.00
N VAL A 128 -10.33 -1.66 9.93
CA VAL A 128 -11.55 -2.41 9.59
C VAL A 128 -11.92 -2.10 8.16
N ILE A 129 -12.08 -3.13 7.34
CA ILE A 129 -12.53 -3.03 5.95
C ILE A 129 -13.87 -3.76 5.86
N ALA A 130 -14.95 -3.03 5.64
CA ALA A 130 -16.26 -3.62 5.49
C ALA A 130 -16.41 -4.43 4.19
N ALA A 131 -17.21 -5.48 4.24
CA ALA A 131 -17.61 -6.20 3.05
C ALA A 131 -18.50 -5.33 2.15
N SER A 132 -18.50 -5.64 0.87
CA SER A 132 -19.38 -4.98 -0.10
C SER A 132 -19.88 -5.99 -1.14
N ASP A 133 -21.00 -5.71 -1.78
CA ASP A 133 -21.52 -6.53 -2.89
C ASP A 133 -20.75 -6.30 -4.20
N SER A 134 -19.82 -5.36 -4.18
CA SER A 134 -18.97 -5.04 -5.34
C SER A 134 -18.07 -6.21 -5.73
N SER A 135 -17.81 -6.35 -7.01
CA SER A 135 -16.84 -7.32 -7.54
C SER A 135 -15.41 -7.12 -7.04
N VAL A 136 -15.10 -5.97 -6.41
CA VAL A 136 -13.79 -5.61 -5.86
C VAL A 136 -13.75 -5.67 -4.32
N CYS A 137 -14.59 -6.47 -3.68
CA CYS A 137 -14.65 -6.64 -2.23
C CYS A 137 -13.38 -7.30 -1.67
N ALA A 138 -12.70 -6.62 -0.72
CA ALA A 138 -11.48 -7.12 -0.08
C ALA A 138 -11.74 -8.30 0.84
N VAL A 139 -12.88 -8.33 1.56
CA VAL A 139 -13.27 -9.44 2.43
C VAL A 139 -13.39 -10.73 1.64
N ARG A 140 -14.15 -10.71 0.54
CA ARG A 140 -14.28 -11.89 -0.34
C ARG A 140 -12.96 -12.28 -1.03
N ALA A 141 -12.12 -11.29 -1.34
CA ALA A 141 -10.81 -11.57 -1.93
C ALA A 141 -9.91 -12.34 -0.96
N TYR A 142 -9.81 -11.86 0.28
CA TYR A 142 -9.00 -12.51 1.30
C TYR A 142 -9.60 -13.86 1.74
N HIS A 143 -10.91 -13.96 1.91
CA HIS A 143 -11.59 -15.21 2.23
C HIS A 143 -11.26 -16.31 1.20
N ARG A 144 -11.36 -15.99 -0.11
CA ARG A 144 -11.00 -16.94 -1.16
C ARG A 144 -9.53 -17.34 -1.13
N TYR A 145 -8.64 -16.39 -0.87
CA TYR A 145 -7.22 -16.69 -0.76
C TYR A 145 -6.95 -17.60 0.44
N SER A 146 -7.38 -17.21 1.64
CA SER A 146 -7.14 -17.95 2.89
C SER A 146 -7.76 -19.35 2.88
N ALA A 147 -8.92 -19.54 2.24
CA ALA A 147 -9.56 -20.84 2.11
C ALA A 147 -8.83 -21.82 1.15
N ASN A 148 -7.95 -21.31 0.29
CA ASN A 148 -7.17 -22.11 -0.67
C ASN A 148 -5.69 -22.23 -0.28
N THR A 149 -5.33 -21.84 0.92
CA THR A 149 -3.95 -21.88 1.43
C THR A 149 -3.91 -22.48 2.83
N SER A 150 -2.87 -23.28 3.11
CA SER A 150 -2.62 -23.89 4.43
C SER A 150 -1.42 -23.23 5.11
N HIS A 151 -1.35 -21.90 5.06
CA HIS A 151 -0.26 -21.18 5.68
C HIS A 151 -0.32 -21.24 7.21
N LEU A 152 0.86 -21.30 7.83
CA LEU A 152 0.98 -21.15 9.28
C LEU A 152 0.54 -19.73 9.69
N ARG A 153 -0.15 -19.62 10.82
CA ARG A 153 -0.61 -18.32 11.34
C ARG A 153 0.50 -17.28 11.47
N GLN A 154 1.72 -17.73 11.74
CA GLN A 154 2.91 -16.88 11.92
C GLN A 154 3.68 -16.60 10.62
N SER A 155 3.24 -17.13 9.49
CA SER A 155 3.86 -16.79 8.19
C SER A 155 3.33 -15.46 7.65
N PRO A 156 4.09 -14.77 6.78
CA PRO A 156 3.63 -13.55 6.12
C PRO A 156 2.29 -13.75 5.42
N ALA A 157 1.42 -12.75 5.53
CA ALA A 157 0.06 -12.80 4.99
C ALA A 157 0.00 -13.03 3.47
N PHE A 158 1.06 -12.67 2.76
CA PHE A 158 1.15 -12.79 1.31
C PHE A 158 2.44 -13.52 0.93
N GLN A 159 2.29 -14.79 0.55
CA GLN A 159 3.38 -15.66 0.14
C GLN A 159 3.02 -16.36 -1.16
N PHE A 160 3.96 -16.37 -2.11
CA PHE A 160 3.82 -17.09 -3.37
C PHE A 160 3.94 -18.61 -3.17
N THR A 161 3.33 -19.38 -4.04
CA THR A 161 3.39 -20.86 -4.01
C THR A 161 4.81 -21.42 -4.12
N ILE A 162 5.73 -20.67 -4.72
CA ILE A 162 7.16 -21.00 -4.79
C ILE A 162 7.91 -20.77 -3.48
N GLY A 163 7.26 -20.23 -2.44
CA GLY A 163 7.83 -19.96 -1.14
C GLY A 163 8.27 -18.50 -0.90
N ASP A 164 8.41 -17.69 -1.94
CA ASP A 164 8.79 -16.28 -1.83
C ASP A 164 7.72 -15.44 -1.14
N TYR A 165 8.14 -14.49 -0.30
CA TYR A 165 7.23 -13.50 0.30
C TYR A 165 6.98 -12.33 -0.66
N LEU A 166 5.78 -11.75 -0.57
CA LEU A 166 5.43 -10.58 -1.37
C LEU A 166 6.25 -9.36 -0.93
N THR A 167 7.17 -8.94 -1.79
CA THR A 167 7.96 -7.71 -1.59
C THR A 167 7.35 -6.53 -2.35
N ARG A 168 7.78 -5.32 -1.99
CA ARG A 168 7.43 -4.09 -2.74
C ARG A 168 7.77 -4.18 -4.22
N GLN A 169 8.92 -4.74 -4.56
CA GLN A 169 9.37 -4.86 -5.95
C GLN A 169 8.48 -5.82 -6.72
N LYS A 170 8.20 -7.00 -6.15
CA LYS A 170 7.34 -8.01 -6.75
C LYS A 170 5.90 -7.50 -6.93
N LEU A 171 5.36 -6.80 -5.91
CA LEU A 171 4.04 -6.15 -5.98
C LEU A 171 3.96 -5.18 -7.17
N THR A 172 4.97 -4.30 -7.32
CA THR A 172 5.00 -3.31 -8.40
C THR A 172 5.15 -3.98 -9.77
N HIS A 173 5.98 -5.00 -9.87
CA HIS A 173 6.19 -5.76 -11.10
C HIS A 173 4.89 -6.47 -11.56
N VAL A 174 4.24 -7.22 -10.66
CA VAL A 174 2.98 -7.89 -10.96
C VAL A 174 1.88 -6.88 -11.31
N LEU A 175 1.80 -5.76 -10.57
CA LEU A 175 0.88 -4.67 -10.89
C LEU A 175 1.06 -4.19 -12.33
N GLN A 176 2.29 -3.85 -12.73
CA GLN A 176 2.58 -3.28 -14.04
C GLN A 176 2.30 -4.27 -15.19
N ILE A 177 2.67 -5.55 -15.03
CA ILE A 177 2.36 -6.59 -16.05
C ILE A 177 0.85 -6.68 -16.28
N HIS A 178 0.06 -6.74 -15.20
CA HIS A 178 -1.39 -6.90 -15.34
C HIS A 178 -2.11 -5.61 -15.76
N LEU A 179 -1.49 -4.43 -15.56
CA LEU A 179 -1.96 -3.18 -16.16
C LEU A 179 -1.78 -3.18 -17.68
N VAL A 180 -0.65 -3.71 -18.19
CA VAL A 180 -0.44 -3.91 -19.63
C VAL A 180 -1.53 -4.81 -20.19
N GLN A 181 -1.74 -5.98 -19.59
CA GLN A 181 -2.75 -6.95 -20.01
C GLN A 181 -4.18 -6.36 -19.95
N GLY A 182 -4.43 -5.47 -18.97
CA GLY A 182 -5.70 -4.75 -18.83
C GLY A 182 -5.86 -3.54 -19.75
N GLY A 183 -4.91 -3.28 -20.67
CA GLY A 183 -4.95 -2.16 -21.61
C GLY A 183 -4.89 -0.79 -20.92
N VAL A 184 -4.14 -0.67 -19.82
CA VAL A 184 -3.95 0.60 -19.10
C VAL A 184 -2.70 1.30 -19.62
N PRO A 185 -2.77 2.57 -20.07
CA PRO A 185 -1.60 3.32 -20.52
C PRO A 185 -0.72 3.78 -19.36
N ASN A 186 0.49 4.27 -19.68
CA ASN A 186 1.42 4.91 -18.74
C ASN A 186 1.80 4.04 -17.52
N ILE A 187 1.98 2.75 -17.73
CA ILE A 187 2.21 1.75 -16.68
C ILE A 187 3.36 2.10 -15.73
N THR A 188 4.42 2.76 -16.21
CA THR A 188 5.59 3.15 -15.41
C THR A 188 5.26 4.20 -14.34
N GLN A 189 4.10 4.87 -14.44
CA GLN A 189 3.61 5.81 -13.45
C GLN A 189 2.84 5.12 -12.31
N PHE A 190 2.52 3.82 -12.45
CA PHE A 190 1.89 3.04 -11.39
C PHE A 190 2.96 2.34 -10.55
N THR A 191 2.86 2.52 -9.25
CA THR A 191 3.78 1.97 -8.25
C THR A 191 2.99 1.38 -7.09
N SER A 192 3.68 0.80 -6.12
CA SER A 192 3.05 0.34 -4.88
C SER A 192 2.28 1.43 -4.11
N HIS A 193 2.62 2.70 -4.28
CA HIS A 193 1.88 3.84 -3.69
C HIS A 193 0.58 4.17 -4.41
N SER A 194 0.37 3.67 -5.63
CA SER A 194 -0.80 3.96 -6.45
C SER A 194 -2.10 3.44 -5.85
N PHE A 195 -2.05 2.39 -5.02
CA PHE A 195 -3.23 1.88 -4.28
C PHE A 195 -3.71 2.90 -3.25
N ARG A 196 -2.81 3.42 -2.42
CA ARG A 196 -3.13 4.40 -1.39
C ARG A 196 -3.59 5.73 -1.99
N SER A 197 -2.93 6.19 -3.04
CA SER A 197 -3.36 7.37 -3.81
C SER A 197 -4.73 7.13 -4.44
N GLY A 198 -4.96 5.95 -5.02
CA GLY A 198 -6.21 5.57 -5.62
C GLY A 198 -7.37 5.51 -4.62
N ALA A 199 -7.14 4.99 -3.42
CA ALA A 199 -8.11 5.00 -2.33
C ALA A 199 -8.53 6.43 -1.98
N ALA A 200 -7.56 7.33 -1.74
CA ALA A 200 -7.84 8.73 -1.42
C ALA A 200 -8.57 9.46 -2.57
N THR A 201 -8.11 9.28 -3.81
CA THR A 201 -8.75 9.85 -5.00
C THR A 201 -10.18 9.36 -5.17
N THR A 202 -10.41 8.05 -5.00
CA THR A 202 -11.73 7.45 -5.13
C THR A 202 -12.68 7.92 -4.02
N ALA A 203 -12.19 8.01 -2.77
CA ALA A 203 -12.97 8.50 -1.65
C ALA A 203 -13.38 9.97 -1.84
N ALA A 204 -12.46 10.83 -2.29
CA ALA A 204 -12.75 12.22 -2.61
C ALA A 204 -13.77 12.34 -3.75
N ALA A 205 -13.62 11.56 -4.82
CA ALA A 205 -14.57 11.54 -5.94
C ALA A 205 -15.97 11.04 -5.53
N ALA A 206 -16.05 10.22 -4.48
CA ALA A 206 -17.31 9.76 -3.89
C ALA A 206 -17.92 10.76 -2.88
N GLY A 207 -17.32 11.95 -2.71
CA GLY A 207 -17.81 12.99 -1.79
C GLY A 207 -17.52 12.70 -0.31
N ILE A 208 -16.59 11.80 0.00
CA ILE A 208 -16.19 11.56 1.39
C ILE A 208 -15.47 12.81 1.92
N PRO A 209 -15.86 13.33 3.09
CA PRO A 209 -15.24 14.53 3.66
C PRO A 209 -13.74 14.36 3.88
N ASP A 210 -12.98 15.44 3.68
CA ASP A 210 -11.51 15.47 3.78
C ASP A 210 -10.98 14.96 5.13
N TRP A 211 -11.63 15.35 6.23
CA TRP A 211 -11.23 14.88 7.56
C TRP A 211 -11.35 13.36 7.71
N LEU A 212 -12.38 12.76 7.09
CA LEU A 212 -12.59 11.31 7.14
C LEU A 212 -11.56 10.60 6.24
N ILE A 213 -11.26 11.13 5.05
CA ILE A 213 -10.18 10.62 4.19
C ILE A 213 -8.84 10.65 4.96
N LYS A 214 -8.56 11.77 5.66
CA LYS A 214 -7.38 11.92 6.51
C LYS A 214 -7.31 10.85 7.59
N CYS A 215 -8.42 10.58 8.29
CA CYS A 215 -8.53 9.51 9.28
C CYS A 215 -8.31 8.13 8.67
N LEU A 216 -9.05 7.77 7.61
CA LEU A 216 -8.97 6.48 6.93
C LEU A 216 -7.53 6.19 6.45
N GLY A 217 -6.88 7.19 5.89
CA GLY A 217 -5.51 7.07 5.44
C GLY A 217 -4.46 7.23 6.55
N ARG A 218 -4.84 7.56 7.77
CA ARG A 218 -3.91 7.74 8.90
C ARG A 218 -2.83 8.80 8.63
N TRP A 219 -3.24 9.94 8.03
CA TRP A 219 -2.36 11.08 7.83
C TRP A 219 -2.39 12.02 9.03
N LYS A 220 -1.21 12.32 9.58
CA LYS A 220 -1.06 13.29 10.69
C LYS A 220 -1.09 14.74 10.22
N SER A 221 -0.80 15.00 8.95
CA SER A 221 -0.78 16.33 8.32
C SER A 221 -1.70 16.37 7.09
N ASP A 222 -1.82 17.52 6.44
CA ASP A 222 -2.59 17.68 5.22
C ASP A 222 -1.89 17.13 3.96
N ALA A 223 -0.80 16.38 4.15
CA ALA A 223 -0.13 15.68 3.07
C ALA A 223 -1.05 14.70 2.27
N TYR A 224 -2.22 14.32 2.82
CA TYR A 224 -3.21 13.51 2.09
C TYR A 224 -3.70 14.21 0.81
N GLN A 225 -3.75 15.54 0.78
CA GLN A 225 -4.15 16.32 -0.40
C GLN A 225 -3.26 16.03 -1.62
N THR A 226 -1.98 15.73 -1.41
CA THR A 226 -1.07 15.35 -2.50
C THR A 226 -1.41 13.99 -3.12
N TYR A 227 -2.17 13.17 -2.42
CA TYR A 227 -2.62 11.85 -2.87
C TYR A 227 -3.95 11.90 -3.63
N ILE A 228 -4.76 12.95 -3.43
CA ILE A 228 -5.99 13.16 -4.18
C ILE A 228 -5.59 13.72 -5.56
N LYS A 229 -5.89 12.95 -6.59
CA LYS A 229 -5.61 13.33 -7.98
C LYS A 229 -6.92 13.53 -8.72
N THR A 230 -7.04 14.64 -9.43
CA THR A 230 -8.17 14.80 -10.34
C THR A 230 -8.12 13.69 -11.39
N PRO A 231 -9.19 12.90 -11.57
CA PRO A 231 -9.21 11.91 -12.64
C PRO A 231 -9.01 12.62 -13.98
N ILE A 232 -8.03 12.18 -14.77
CA ILE A 232 -7.93 12.57 -16.17
C ILE A 232 -9.10 11.87 -16.86
N GLN A 233 -10.02 12.66 -17.38
CA GLN A 233 -11.19 12.21 -18.16
C GLN A 233 -10.74 11.49 -19.43
#